data_104df39b4898de5173fc561488e25614
#
_entry.id   104df39b4898de5173fc561488e25614
#
_cell.length_a   1.000
_cell.length_b   1.000
_cell.length_c   1.000
_cell.angle_alpha   90.00
_cell.angle_beta   90.00
_cell.angle_gamma   90.00
#
_symmetry.space_group_name_H-M   'P 1'
#
loop_
_entity.id
_entity.type
_entity.pdbx_description
1 polymer ?
#
loop_
_entity_poly.entity_id
_entity_poly.type
_entity_poly.pdbx_seq_one_letter_code
_entity_poly.pdbx_strand_id
1 'polypeptide(L)'
;MSTVVQTDFAKMPGHWVLAKMGKRVLRPGGIELTQKMLDHLDISEDDDVAEFAPGLGVTAKIVLDKKPKSYIAIEQNEEAAKQVYKYLPSNNARCVIGNAEDTQLPSESVDVLYGEAMLTMQSPKQKETIIEEAHRILRKGGRYGIHELCLNPNDIDEELKNTIRKDLAQVIRVNTKPLTVFEWKSLFENNGFDVVIIEMRPMHLLEKKRMIQDEGVKGFANIVKNIAVNPEARKRIEAMQETFKKYEKYLGAISIVMEKK
;
A
#
# COMPACT_ATOMS: atom_id res chain seq x y z
N MET A 1 11.01 -34.03 -14.98
CA MET A 1 9.93 -33.99 -13.96
C MET A 1 9.97 -32.60 -13.35
N SER A 2 8.99 -31.76 -13.72
CA SER A 2 8.85 -30.41 -13.18
C SER A 2 8.36 -30.54 -11.74
N THR A 3 9.22 -30.22 -10.77
CA THR A 3 8.83 -30.10 -9.36
C THR A 3 7.83 -28.96 -9.27
N VAL A 4 6.55 -29.30 -9.10
CA VAL A 4 5.53 -28.32 -8.72
C VAL A 4 5.93 -27.78 -7.35
N VAL A 5 6.47 -26.56 -7.30
CA VAL A 5 6.75 -25.88 -6.05
C VAL A 5 5.41 -25.66 -5.36
N GLN A 6 5.12 -26.49 -4.36
CA GLN A 6 3.90 -26.41 -3.59
C GLN A 6 3.87 -25.07 -2.86
N THR A 7 2.87 -24.25 -3.12
CA THR A 7 2.73 -22.93 -2.51
C THR A 7 2.48 -23.08 -1.02
N ASP A 8 3.44 -22.71 -0.18
CA ASP A 8 3.30 -22.74 1.28
C ASP A 8 2.50 -21.51 1.77
N PHE A 9 1.18 -21.65 1.81
CA PHE A 9 0.30 -20.61 2.33
C PHE A 9 0.47 -20.35 3.82
N ALA A 10 1.00 -21.32 4.59
CA ALA A 10 1.16 -21.19 6.03
C ALA A 10 2.15 -20.08 6.43
N LYS A 11 3.24 -19.92 5.65
CA LYS A 11 4.29 -18.93 5.90
C LYS A 11 4.15 -17.65 5.09
N MET A 12 3.35 -17.69 4.03
CA MET A 12 3.21 -16.58 3.09
C MET A 12 2.61 -15.33 3.76
N PRO A 13 3.12 -14.12 3.48
CA PRO A 13 2.48 -12.85 3.87
C PRO A 13 1.03 -12.78 3.41
N GLY A 14 0.14 -12.23 4.25
CA GLY A 14 -1.30 -12.21 4.02
C GLY A 14 -1.71 -11.56 2.69
N HIS A 15 -1.06 -10.46 2.31
CA HIS A 15 -1.32 -9.81 1.03
C HIS A 15 -0.99 -10.71 -0.18
N TRP A 16 0.08 -11.52 -0.10
CA TRP A 16 0.41 -12.48 -1.17
C TRP A 16 -0.57 -13.67 -1.18
N VAL A 17 -1.08 -14.10 -0.01
CA VAL A 17 -2.18 -15.08 0.03
C VAL A 17 -3.39 -14.55 -0.72
N LEU A 18 -3.78 -13.30 -0.46
CA LEU A 18 -4.90 -12.65 -1.15
C LEU A 18 -4.64 -12.49 -2.65
N ALA A 19 -3.42 -12.08 -3.03
CA ALA A 19 -3.02 -11.97 -4.44
C ALA A 19 -3.11 -13.32 -5.17
N LYS A 20 -2.64 -14.39 -4.56
CA LYS A 20 -2.75 -15.76 -5.10
C LYS A 20 -4.21 -16.22 -5.27
N MET A 21 -5.12 -15.73 -4.42
CA MET A 21 -6.56 -15.99 -4.57
C MET A 21 -7.21 -15.10 -5.64
N GLY A 22 -6.49 -14.14 -6.22
CA GLY A 22 -6.96 -13.29 -7.31
C GLY A 22 -7.38 -11.88 -6.88
N LYS A 23 -7.18 -11.49 -5.61
CA LYS A 23 -7.41 -10.11 -5.16
C LYS A 23 -6.26 -9.21 -5.65
N ARG A 24 -6.60 -8.10 -6.27
CA ARG A 24 -5.64 -7.15 -6.85
C ARG A 24 -5.47 -5.89 -6.01
N VAL A 25 -6.54 -5.41 -5.40
CA VAL A 25 -6.51 -4.24 -4.51
C VAL A 25 -6.18 -4.70 -3.10
N LEU A 26 -4.91 -4.59 -2.69
CA LEU A 26 -4.36 -5.21 -1.47
C LEU A 26 -4.15 -4.18 -0.33
N ARG A 27 -4.96 -3.14 -0.26
CA ARG A 27 -4.84 -2.03 0.69
C ARG A 27 -6.13 -1.76 1.45
N PRO A 28 -6.06 -1.29 2.71
CA PRO A 28 -7.23 -0.92 3.48
C PRO A 28 -8.01 0.22 2.80
N GLY A 29 -9.33 0.32 2.98
CA GLY A 29 -10.14 1.37 2.35
C GLY A 29 -10.37 1.19 0.84
N GLY A 30 -9.63 0.29 0.17
CA GLY A 30 -9.82 -0.11 -1.22
C GLY A 30 -9.48 0.97 -2.25
N ILE A 31 -9.92 0.73 -3.50
CA ILE A 31 -9.58 1.58 -4.65
C ILE A 31 -10.15 3.00 -4.55
N GLU A 32 -11.27 3.18 -3.84
CA GLU A 32 -11.89 4.48 -3.65
C GLU A 32 -10.97 5.48 -2.94
N LEU A 33 -10.28 5.03 -1.88
CA LEU A 33 -9.35 5.91 -1.15
C LEU A 33 -8.09 6.19 -1.97
N THR A 34 -7.61 5.22 -2.76
CA THR A 34 -6.56 5.44 -3.76
C THR A 34 -6.95 6.54 -4.75
N GLN A 35 -8.18 6.48 -5.30
CA GLN A 35 -8.63 7.47 -6.27
C GLN A 35 -8.62 8.87 -5.67
N LYS A 36 -9.13 9.02 -4.43
CA LYS A 36 -9.09 10.30 -3.71
C LYS A 36 -7.66 10.81 -3.51
N MET A 37 -6.72 9.94 -3.12
CA MET A 37 -5.31 10.30 -3.03
C MET A 37 -4.77 10.82 -4.36
N LEU A 38 -5.03 10.10 -5.45
CA LEU A 38 -4.57 10.48 -6.79
C LEU A 38 -5.25 11.75 -7.32
N ASP A 39 -6.50 12.02 -6.92
CA ASP A 39 -7.21 13.25 -7.26
C ASP A 39 -6.56 14.46 -6.54
N HIS A 40 -6.19 14.29 -5.27
CA HIS A 40 -5.50 15.32 -4.50
C HIS A 40 -4.02 15.50 -4.87
N LEU A 41 -3.37 14.45 -5.38
CA LEU A 41 -2.03 14.56 -5.94
C LEU A 41 -2.00 15.32 -7.27
N ASP A 42 -3.14 15.43 -7.96
CA ASP A 42 -3.33 16.21 -9.18
C ASP A 42 -2.21 15.98 -10.23
N ILE A 43 -1.97 14.70 -10.52
CA ILE A 43 -0.90 14.28 -11.45
C ILE A 43 -1.25 14.72 -12.87
N SER A 44 -0.31 15.42 -13.52
CA SER A 44 -0.40 15.96 -14.85
C SER A 44 0.64 15.37 -15.83
N GLU A 45 0.54 15.77 -17.10
CA GLU A 45 1.51 15.40 -18.16
C GLU A 45 2.90 16.09 -18.00
N ASP A 46 3.02 17.08 -17.11
CA ASP A 46 4.27 17.79 -16.82
C ASP A 46 5.03 17.16 -15.63
N ASP A 47 4.40 16.25 -14.86
CA ASP A 47 4.98 15.70 -13.65
C ASP A 47 5.95 14.53 -13.92
N ASP A 48 7.12 14.56 -13.29
CA ASP A 48 7.96 13.39 -13.08
C ASP A 48 7.47 12.64 -11.84
N VAL A 49 6.95 11.42 -12.03
CA VAL A 49 6.25 10.64 -10.98
C VAL A 49 7.07 9.48 -10.50
N ALA A 50 7.14 9.27 -9.18
CA ALA A 50 7.69 8.06 -8.58
C ALA A 50 6.62 7.29 -7.76
N GLU A 51 6.70 5.95 -7.75
CA GLU A 51 5.87 5.08 -6.93
C GLU A 51 6.75 4.14 -6.10
N PHE A 52 6.51 4.10 -4.79
CA PHE A 52 7.13 3.13 -3.90
C PHE A 52 6.27 1.89 -3.74
N ALA A 53 6.89 0.71 -3.92
CA ALA A 53 6.26 -0.59 -3.74
C ALA A 53 4.94 -0.78 -4.54
N PRO A 54 4.95 -0.66 -5.87
CA PRO A 54 3.77 -0.77 -6.73
C PRO A 54 3.02 -2.11 -6.62
N GLY A 55 3.66 -3.14 -6.09
CA GLY A 55 3.08 -4.46 -5.90
C GLY A 55 2.55 -5.05 -7.22
N LEU A 56 1.23 -5.24 -7.34
CA LEU A 56 0.62 -5.79 -8.54
C LEU A 56 0.39 -4.76 -9.67
N GLY A 57 0.80 -3.50 -9.48
CA GLY A 57 0.74 -2.45 -10.49
C GLY A 57 -0.65 -1.90 -10.79
N VAL A 58 -1.62 -2.12 -9.90
CA VAL A 58 -3.00 -1.60 -10.11
C VAL A 58 -3.02 -0.08 -10.14
N THR A 59 -2.34 0.57 -9.19
CA THR A 59 -2.24 2.03 -9.11
C THR A 59 -1.31 2.57 -10.17
N ALA A 60 -0.19 1.88 -10.45
CA ALA A 60 0.70 2.19 -11.56
C ALA A 60 -0.08 2.37 -12.88
N LYS A 61 -0.98 1.42 -13.19
CA LYS A 61 -1.81 1.51 -14.40
C LYS A 61 -2.68 2.77 -14.41
N ILE A 62 -3.34 3.11 -13.30
CA ILE A 62 -4.21 4.29 -13.19
C ILE A 62 -3.40 5.57 -13.43
N VAL A 63 -2.19 5.65 -12.85
CA VAL A 63 -1.30 6.80 -13.00
C VAL A 63 -0.76 6.90 -14.41
N LEU A 64 -0.35 5.79 -15.03
CA LEU A 64 0.11 5.76 -16.42
C LEU A 64 -0.98 6.17 -17.42
N ASP A 65 -2.25 5.89 -17.14
CA ASP A 65 -3.38 6.34 -17.95
C ASP A 65 -3.53 7.89 -17.92
N LYS A 66 -2.96 8.59 -16.91
CA LYS A 66 -2.86 10.07 -16.85
C LYS A 66 -1.71 10.64 -17.70
N LYS A 67 -0.85 9.78 -18.26
CA LYS A 67 0.30 10.11 -19.12
C LYS A 67 1.28 11.10 -18.51
N PRO A 68 1.83 10.85 -17.31
CA PRO A 68 2.82 11.74 -16.73
C PRO A 68 4.03 11.88 -17.65
N LYS A 69 4.80 12.96 -17.49
CA LYS A 69 6.03 13.22 -18.24
C LYS A 69 7.02 12.06 -18.12
N SER A 70 7.20 11.56 -16.90
CA SER A 70 7.92 10.32 -16.63
C SER A 70 7.32 9.55 -15.44
N TYR A 71 7.55 8.23 -15.41
CA TYR A 71 7.14 7.38 -14.32
C TYR A 71 8.24 6.41 -13.92
N ILE A 72 8.54 6.34 -12.63
CA ILE A 72 9.46 5.35 -12.09
C ILE A 72 8.86 4.64 -10.87
N ALA A 73 8.78 3.32 -10.92
CA ALA A 73 8.41 2.50 -9.77
C ALA A 73 9.66 1.87 -9.13
N ILE A 74 9.71 1.85 -7.80
CA ILE A 74 10.76 1.18 -7.00
C ILE A 74 10.11 -0.01 -6.29
N GLU A 75 10.50 -1.23 -6.66
CA GLU A 75 9.93 -2.48 -6.12
C GLU A 75 11.04 -3.42 -5.66
N GLN A 76 10.92 -3.97 -4.46
CA GLN A 76 11.90 -4.94 -3.93
C GLN A 76 11.68 -6.35 -4.48
N ASN A 77 10.43 -6.69 -4.77
CA ASN A 77 10.04 -8.03 -5.15
C ASN A 77 10.04 -8.18 -6.68
N GLU A 78 10.96 -9.00 -7.21
CA GLU A 78 11.09 -9.23 -8.64
C GLU A 78 9.80 -9.76 -9.31
N GLU A 79 9.04 -10.62 -8.61
CA GLU A 79 7.79 -11.16 -9.15
C GLU A 79 6.69 -10.09 -9.21
N ALA A 80 6.66 -9.18 -8.24
CA ALA A 80 5.79 -8.01 -8.28
C ALA A 80 6.20 -7.06 -9.41
N ALA A 81 7.48 -6.75 -9.55
CA ALA A 81 7.99 -5.91 -10.63
C ALA A 81 7.60 -6.43 -12.03
N LYS A 82 7.62 -7.77 -12.23
CA LYS A 82 7.14 -8.39 -13.47
C LYS A 82 5.66 -8.11 -13.78
N GLN A 83 4.82 -7.87 -12.75
CA GLN A 83 3.44 -7.47 -12.99
C GLN A 83 3.36 -6.02 -13.44
N VAL A 84 4.18 -5.14 -12.84
CA VAL A 84 4.25 -3.72 -13.20
C VAL A 84 4.70 -3.57 -14.66
N TYR A 85 5.73 -4.29 -15.08
CA TYR A 85 6.23 -4.26 -16.47
C TYR A 85 5.14 -4.44 -17.55
N LYS A 86 4.05 -5.14 -17.23
CA LYS A 86 2.93 -5.34 -18.17
C LYS A 86 2.16 -4.07 -18.50
N TYR A 87 2.28 -3.06 -17.66
CA TYR A 87 1.57 -1.78 -17.80
C TYR A 87 2.47 -0.64 -18.30
N LEU A 88 3.81 -0.85 -18.30
CA LEU A 88 4.73 0.21 -18.66
C LEU A 88 4.68 0.49 -20.18
N PRO A 89 4.45 1.73 -20.60
CA PRO A 89 4.69 2.16 -21.97
C PRO A 89 6.21 2.15 -22.27
N SER A 90 6.57 2.08 -23.57
CA SER A 90 7.95 1.82 -24.00
C SER A 90 8.95 2.96 -23.77
N ASN A 91 8.53 4.21 -23.52
CA ASN A 91 9.40 5.34 -23.71
C ASN A 91 9.70 6.21 -22.48
N ASN A 92 8.80 6.32 -21.50
CA ASN A 92 8.96 7.26 -20.37
C ASN A 92 8.63 6.66 -19.00
N ALA A 93 8.48 5.34 -18.94
CA ALA A 93 8.15 4.65 -17.69
C ALA A 93 9.06 3.44 -17.48
N ARG A 94 9.47 3.24 -16.22
CA ARG A 94 10.29 2.08 -15.82
C ARG A 94 9.94 1.62 -14.41
N CYS A 95 10.20 0.34 -14.14
CA CYS A 95 10.23 -0.21 -12.80
C CYS A 95 11.65 -0.70 -12.52
N VAL A 96 12.20 -0.34 -11.38
CA VAL A 96 13.53 -0.77 -10.94
C VAL A 96 13.43 -1.66 -9.72
N ILE A 97 14.27 -2.67 -9.65
CA ILE A 97 14.42 -3.46 -8.43
C ILE A 97 15.26 -2.63 -7.48
N GLY A 98 14.67 -2.24 -6.34
CA GLY A 98 15.31 -1.34 -5.40
C GLY A 98 14.56 -1.26 -4.07
N ASN A 99 15.11 -0.46 -3.16
CA ASN A 99 14.56 -0.23 -1.83
C ASN A 99 14.11 1.24 -1.70
N ALA A 100 12.94 1.46 -1.13
CA ALA A 100 12.43 2.80 -0.83
C ALA A 100 13.26 3.56 0.23
N GLU A 101 14.09 2.85 1.00
CA GLU A 101 15.05 3.45 1.95
C GLU A 101 16.26 4.09 1.25
N ASP A 102 16.56 3.67 0.00
CA ASP A 102 17.66 4.15 -0.82
C ASP A 102 17.36 3.87 -2.30
N THR A 103 16.72 4.80 -2.96
CA THR A 103 16.20 4.62 -4.33
C THR A 103 17.25 4.75 -5.42
N GLN A 104 18.41 5.30 -5.10
CA GLN A 104 19.47 5.71 -6.07
C GLN A 104 18.98 6.76 -7.09
N LEU A 105 17.83 7.39 -6.85
CA LEU A 105 17.38 8.51 -7.68
C LEU A 105 18.13 9.80 -7.31
N PRO A 106 18.35 10.72 -8.26
CA PRO A 106 18.92 12.03 -7.95
C PRO A 106 18.04 12.80 -6.95
N SER A 107 18.65 13.63 -6.12
CA SER A 107 17.90 14.57 -5.28
C SER A 107 17.09 15.52 -6.16
N GLU A 108 15.89 15.90 -5.68
CA GLU A 108 15.02 16.86 -6.36
C GLU A 108 14.72 16.50 -7.83
N SER A 109 14.45 15.21 -8.07
CA SER A 109 14.24 14.67 -9.42
C SER A 109 12.80 14.36 -9.76
N VAL A 110 11.87 14.32 -8.77
CA VAL A 110 10.46 14.01 -8.98
C VAL A 110 9.54 15.11 -8.45
N ASP A 111 8.40 15.29 -9.10
CA ASP A 111 7.36 16.25 -8.73
C ASP A 111 6.31 15.60 -7.83
N VAL A 112 5.99 14.34 -8.09
CA VAL A 112 4.99 13.57 -7.36
C VAL A 112 5.55 12.23 -6.95
N LEU A 113 5.37 11.89 -5.67
CA LEU A 113 5.68 10.58 -5.11
C LEU A 113 4.43 9.99 -4.46
N TYR A 114 4.23 8.69 -4.55
CA TYR A 114 3.22 8.01 -3.75
C TYR A 114 3.63 6.58 -3.40
N GLY A 115 2.97 6.04 -2.34
CA GLY A 115 3.13 4.65 -1.92
C GLY A 115 1.92 4.19 -1.13
N GLU A 116 1.52 2.92 -1.31
CA GLU A 116 0.31 2.37 -0.70
C GLU A 116 0.60 1.08 0.06
N ALA A 117 0.08 0.99 1.28
CA ALA A 117 0.11 -0.19 2.15
C ALA A 117 1.54 -0.77 2.33
N MET A 118 2.55 0.09 2.40
CA MET A 118 3.94 -0.32 2.53
C MET A 118 4.60 0.17 3.82
N LEU A 119 4.31 1.41 4.24
CA LEU A 119 4.91 1.99 5.46
C LEU A 119 4.41 1.31 6.73
N THR A 120 3.14 0.90 6.80
CA THR A 120 2.59 0.16 7.96
C THR A 120 3.40 -1.09 8.28
N MET A 121 4.03 -1.72 7.30
CA MET A 121 4.82 -2.94 7.46
C MET A 121 6.27 -2.68 7.89
N GLN A 122 6.69 -1.43 7.95
CA GLN A 122 8.07 -1.05 8.32
C GLN A 122 8.23 -0.80 9.83
N SER A 123 9.45 -0.99 10.33
CA SER A 123 9.82 -0.55 11.67
C SER A 123 9.78 0.99 11.77
N PRO A 124 9.71 1.58 12.99
CA PRO A 124 9.76 3.04 13.12
C PRO A 124 10.95 3.67 12.40
N LYS A 125 12.15 3.13 12.59
CA LYS A 125 13.37 3.62 11.94
C LYS A 125 13.30 3.54 10.41
N GLN A 126 12.78 2.43 9.86
CA GLN A 126 12.64 2.28 8.42
C GLN A 126 11.61 3.26 7.83
N LYS A 127 10.50 3.53 8.56
CA LYS A 127 9.55 4.58 8.13
C LYS A 127 10.25 5.93 7.99
N GLU A 128 11.04 6.33 9.01
CA GLU A 128 11.80 7.57 8.98
C GLU A 128 12.76 7.60 7.78
N THR A 129 13.59 6.57 7.60
CA THR A 129 14.54 6.50 6.48
C THR A 129 13.83 6.59 5.11
N ILE A 130 12.68 5.89 4.94
CA ILE A 130 11.89 5.98 3.69
C ILE A 130 11.34 7.39 3.49
N ILE A 131 10.88 8.05 4.55
CA ILE A 131 10.34 9.41 4.46
C ILE A 131 11.45 10.43 4.19
N GLU A 132 12.63 10.27 4.78
CA GLU A 132 13.82 11.07 4.47
C GLU A 132 14.25 10.91 3.00
N GLU A 133 14.22 9.68 2.48
CA GLU A 133 14.51 9.42 1.07
C GLU A 133 13.44 10.03 0.15
N ALA A 134 12.17 9.91 0.52
CA ALA A 134 11.06 10.56 -0.17
C ALA A 134 11.27 12.10 -0.23
N HIS A 135 11.63 12.70 0.90
CA HIS A 135 11.94 14.12 0.98
C HIS A 135 13.15 14.50 0.11
N ARG A 136 14.20 13.67 0.09
CA ARG A 136 15.40 13.91 -0.70
C ARG A 136 15.12 13.96 -2.20
N ILE A 137 14.34 12.98 -2.72
CA ILE A 137 14.10 12.86 -4.17
C ILE A 137 13.05 13.83 -4.70
N LEU A 138 12.10 14.27 -3.86
CA LEU A 138 11.09 15.24 -4.25
C LEU A 138 11.72 16.64 -4.46
N ARG A 139 11.25 17.35 -5.48
CA ARG A 139 11.54 18.79 -5.65
C ARG A 139 10.87 19.60 -4.54
N LYS A 140 11.36 20.80 -4.28
CA LYS A 140 10.68 21.72 -3.35
C LYS A 140 9.26 22.00 -3.86
N GLY A 141 8.26 21.92 -2.96
CA GLY A 141 6.84 21.98 -3.32
C GLY A 141 6.32 20.71 -4.01
N GLY A 142 7.13 19.67 -4.14
CA GLY A 142 6.72 18.38 -4.67
C GLY A 142 5.73 17.67 -3.71
N ARG A 143 4.83 16.89 -4.29
CA ARG A 143 3.68 16.29 -3.59
C ARG A 143 3.95 14.83 -3.25
N TYR A 144 3.68 14.44 -2.01
CA TYR A 144 3.77 13.06 -1.55
C TYR A 144 2.41 12.55 -1.10
N GLY A 145 1.98 11.40 -1.60
CA GLY A 145 0.76 10.72 -1.20
C GLY A 145 1.02 9.37 -0.55
N ILE A 146 0.38 9.12 0.59
CA ILE A 146 0.36 7.78 1.18
C ILE A 146 -1.06 7.26 1.36
N HIS A 147 -1.19 5.93 1.32
CA HIS A 147 -2.43 5.25 1.64
C HIS A 147 -2.12 4.04 2.54
N GLU A 148 -2.48 4.13 3.82
CA GLU A 148 -2.00 3.22 4.85
C GLU A 148 -3.13 2.75 5.79
N LEU A 149 -2.82 1.74 6.61
CA LEU A 149 -3.65 1.37 7.75
C LEU A 149 -3.44 2.39 8.88
N CYS A 150 -4.53 2.80 9.54
CA CYS A 150 -4.42 3.64 10.71
C CYS A 150 -5.21 3.09 11.90
N LEU A 151 -4.88 3.58 13.10
CA LEU A 151 -5.57 3.29 14.34
C LEU A 151 -6.44 4.47 14.76
N ASN A 152 -7.57 4.17 15.36
CA ASN A 152 -8.51 5.12 15.98
C ASN A 152 -8.93 4.61 17.36
N PRO A 153 -9.24 5.51 18.30
CA PRO A 153 -9.01 6.95 18.25
C PRO A 153 -7.53 7.32 18.45
N ASN A 154 -7.19 8.61 18.35
CA ASN A 154 -5.80 9.07 18.56
C ASN A 154 -5.27 8.80 19.96
N ASP A 155 -6.14 8.77 20.97
CA ASP A 155 -5.85 8.49 22.38
C ASP A 155 -6.06 7.01 22.74
N ILE A 156 -5.97 6.12 21.76
CA ILE A 156 -6.04 4.67 22.00
C ILE A 156 -4.98 4.26 23.03
N ASP A 157 -5.41 3.43 24.00
CA ASP A 157 -4.53 2.90 25.03
C ASP A 157 -3.34 2.13 24.42
N GLU A 158 -2.13 2.35 24.94
CA GLU A 158 -0.90 1.77 24.39
C GLU A 158 -0.84 0.24 24.55
N GLU A 159 -1.40 -0.33 25.59
CA GLU A 159 -1.46 -1.78 25.77
C GLU A 159 -2.38 -2.40 24.72
N LEU A 160 -3.55 -1.80 24.51
CA LEU A 160 -4.48 -2.21 23.46
C LEU A 160 -3.85 -2.06 22.07
N LYS A 161 -3.19 -0.96 21.80
CA LYS A 161 -2.49 -0.69 20.53
C LYS A 161 -1.43 -1.76 20.24
N ASN A 162 -0.64 -2.12 21.24
CA ASN A 162 0.38 -3.17 21.13
C ASN A 162 -0.25 -4.55 20.92
N THR A 163 -1.39 -4.84 21.57
CA THR A 163 -2.15 -6.06 21.38
C THR A 163 -2.68 -6.16 19.95
N ILE A 164 -3.26 -5.08 19.40
CA ILE A 164 -3.73 -5.02 18.02
C ILE A 164 -2.57 -5.25 17.04
N ARG A 165 -1.44 -4.58 17.24
CA ARG A 165 -0.25 -4.74 16.39
C ARG A 165 0.26 -6.19 16.38
N LYS A 166 0.30 -6.83 17.56
CA LYS A 166 0.71 -8.23 17.70
C LYS A 166 -0.24 -9.18 16.98
N ASP A 167 -1.54 -9.05 17.21
CA ASP A 167 -2.55 -9.90 16.59
C ASP A 167 -2.55 -9.74 15.06
N LEU A 168 -2.46 -8.51 14.55
CA LEU A 168 -2.34 -8.23 13.13
C LEU A 168 -1.08 -8.87 12.52
N ALA A 169 0.09 -8.67 13.16
CA ALA A 169 1.34 -9.25 12.68
C ALA A 169 1.28 -10.78 12.63
N GLN A 170 0.60 -11.41 13.60
CA GLN A 170 0.42 -12.85 13.66
C GLN A 170 -0.40 -13.39 12.48
N VAL A 171 -1.51 -12.76 12.14
CA VAL A 171 -2.40 -13.26 11.07
C VAL A 171 -1.94 -12.85 9.68
N ILE A 172 -1.34 -11.66 9.53
CA ILE A 172 -0.86 -11.15 8.25
C ILE A 172 0.53 -11.75 7.90
N ARG A 173 1.29 -12.22 8.90
CA ARG A 173 2.65 -12.77 8.74
C ARG A 173 3.66 -11.76 8.21
N VAL A 174 3.46 -10.50 8.52
CA VAL A 174 4.43 -9.42 8.35
C VAL A 174 4.42 -8.52 9.58
N ASN A 175 5.51 -7.80 9.79
CA ASN A 175 5.52 -6.77 10.83
C ASN A 175 4.44 -5.73 10.48
N THR A 176 3.54 -5.46 11.41
CA THR A 176 2.41 -4.56 11.17
C THR A 176 2.35 -3.55 12.30
N LYS A 177 2.75 -2.32 11.99
CA LYS A 177 2.83 -1.21 12.95
C LYS A 177 2.04 0.00 12.45
N PRO A 178 0.70 -0.09 12.42
CA PRO A 178 -0.15 1.04 12.10
C PRO A 178 0.02 2.13 13.14
N LEU A 179 -0.08 3.37 12.70
CA LEU A 179 -0.04 4.57 13.53
C LEU A 179 -1.44 5.16 13.63
N THR A 180 -1.69 5.98 14.65
CA THR A 180 -2.89 6.81 14.71
C THR A 180 -2.80 7.94 13.69
N VAL A 181 -3.92 8.61 13.42
CA VAL A 181 -3.94 9.78 12.51
C VAL A 181 -2.96 10.85 12.95
N PHE A 182 -2.93 11.14 14.26
CA PHE A 182 -2.02 12.13 14.84
C PHE A 182 -0.54 11.70 14.68
N GLU A 183 -0.23 10.43 14.93
CA GLU A 183 1.14 9.90 14.77
C GLU A 183 1.60 9.93 13.31
N TRP A 184 0.73 9.55 12.36
CA TRP A 184 1.04 9.65 10.92
C TRP A 184 1.34 11.10 10.53
N LYS A 185 0.46 12.04 10.91
CA LYS A 185 0.64 13.46 10.64
C LYS A 185 1.97 13.97 11.22
N SER A 186 2.20 13.74 12.51
CA SER A 186 3.42 14.19 13.19
C SER A 186 4.70 13.60 12.58
N LEU A 187 4.65 12.33 12.14
CA LEU A 187 5.79 11.67 11.50
C LEU A 187 6.21 12.41 10.22
N PHE A 188 5.27 12.84 9.39
CA PHE A 188 5.59 13.58 8.16
C PHE A 188 5.99 15.03 8.43
N GLU A 189 5.29 15.72 9.34
CA GLU A 189 5.61 17.11 9.67
C GLU A 189 7.00 17.24 10.29
N ASN A 190 7.43 16.26 11.09
CA ASN A 190 8.77 16.21 11.67
C ASN A 190 9.87 15.90 10.64
N ASN A 191 9.50 15.38 9.47
CA ASN A 191 10.42 15.06 8.39
C ASN A 191 10.32 16.05 7.20
N GLY A 192 9.89 17.27 7.44
CA GLY A 192 9.97 18.37 6.47
C GLY A 192 8.82 18.45 5.47
N PHE A 193 7.68 17.83 5.77
CA PHE A 193 6.48 17.94 4.97
C PHE A 193 5.41 18.81 5.62
N ASP A 194 4.60 19.49 4.82
CA ASP A 194 3.36 20.12 5.23
C ASP A 194 2.19 19.21 4.83
N VAL A 195 1.45 18.71 5.81
CA VAL A 195 0.27 17.87 5.56
C VAL A 195 -0.88 18.76 5.08
N VAL A 196 -1.32 18.53 3.83
CA VAL A 196 -2.35 19.33 3.17
C VAL A 196 -3.74 18.70 3.33
N ILE A 197 -3.86 17.38 3.09
CA ILE A 197 -5.15 16.68 3.12
C ILE A 197 -4.99 15.35 3.84
N ILE A 198 -5.99 15.02 4.66
CA ILE A 198 -6.17 13.71 5.28
C ILE A 198 -7.57 13.21 4.94
N GLU A 199 -7.64 12.06 4.29
CA GLU A 199 -8.88 11.34 4.02
C GLU A 199 -8.89 10.02 4.78
N MET A 200 -10.04 9.66 5.35
CA MET A 200 -10.20 8.42 6.11
C MET A 200 -11.35 7.59 5.59
N ARG A 201 -11.21 6.28 5.66
CA ARG A 201 -12.25 5.30 5.37
C ARG A 201 -12.17 4.14 6.36
N PRO A 202 -13.27 3.41 6.56
CA PRO A 202 -13.21 2.12 7.24
C PRO A 202 -12.24 1.16 6.52
N MET A 203 -11.55 0.32 7.28
CA MET A 203 -10.54 -0.60 6.74
C MET A 203 -11.13 -1.62 5.75
N HIS A 204 -12.18 -2.30 6.09
CA HIS A 204 -13.09 -3.19 5.31
C HIS A 204 -12.45 -4.05 4.21
N LEU A 205 -11.14 -4.32 4.26
CA LEU A 205 -10.36 -4.96 3.17
C LEU A 205 -10.94 -6.29 2.67
N LEU A 206 -11.52 -7.08 3.58
CA LEU A 206 -12.02 -8.44 3.30
C LEU A 206 -13.55 -8.53 3.37
N GLU A 207 -14.25 -7.42 3.46
CA GLU A 207 -15.71 -7.41 3.41
C GLU A 207 -16.23 -7.63 2.00
N LYS A 208 -17.30 -8.42 1.88
CA LYS A 208 -17.91 -8.79 0.59
C LYS A 208 -18.22 -7.57 -0.29
N LYS A 209 -18.85 -6.53 0.29
CA LYS A 209 -19.21 -5.31 -0.44
C LYS A 209 -17.96 -4.63 -1.00
N ARG A 210 -16.93 -4.46 -0.17
CA ARG A 210 -15.64 -3.86 -0.57
C ARG A 210 -14.95 -4.69 -1.65
N MET A 211 -14.88 -6.02 -1.49
CA MET A 211 -14.27 -6.88 -2.49
C MET A 211 -14.98 -6.80 -3.85
N ILE A 212 -16.31 -6.67 -3.88
CA ILE A 212 -17.05 -6.49 -5.13
C ILE A 212 -16.76 -5.11 -5.75
N GLN A 213 -16.64 -4.06 -4.95
CA GLN A 213 -16.28 -2.72 -5.42
C GLN A 213 -14.86 -2.68 -6.01
N ASP A 214 -13.92 -3.32 -5.34
CA ASP A 214 -12.49 -3.33 -5.74
C ASP A 214 -12.21 -4.21 -6.96
N GLU A 215 -12.85 -5.38 -7.07
CA GLU A 215 -12.50 -6.42 -8.05
C GLU A 215 -13.58 -6.64 -9.11
N GLY A 216 -14.76 -6.05 -8.92
CA GLY A 216 -15.94 -6.32 -9.71
C GLY A 216 -16.59 -7.68 -9.39
N VAL A 217 -17.80 -7.90 -9.89
CA VAL A 217 -18.55 -9.15 -9.63
C VAL A 217 -17.81 -10.39 -10.13
N LYS A 218 -17.21 -10.33 -11.32
CA LYS A 218 -16.45 -11.46 -11.90
C LYS A 218 -15.17 -11.74 -11.11
N GLY A 219 -14.43 -10.69 -10.73
CA GLY A 219 -13.22 -10.82 -9.90
C GLY A 219 -13.55 -11.43 -8.54
N PHE A 220 -14.59 -10.93 -7.88
CA PHE A 220 -15.07 -11.47 -6.60
C PHE A 220 -15.46 -12.96 -6.72
N ALA A 221 -16.22 -13.36 -7.74
CA ALA A 221 -16.61 -14.75 -7.95
C ALA A 221 -15.38 -15.65 -8.14
N ASN A 222 -14.36 -15.20 -8.88
CA ASN A 222 -13.10 -15.92 -9.04
C ASN A 222 -12.35 -16.07 -7.72
N ILE A 223 -12.29 -15.01 -6.90
CA ILE A 223 -11.67 -15.07 -5.58
C ILE A 223 -12.37 -16.10 -4.70
N VAL A 224 -13.70 -16.07 -4.62
CA VAL A 224 -14.49 -17.04 -3.84
C VAL A 224 -14.22 -18.47 -4.31
N LYS A 225 -14.23 -18.73 -5.63
CA LYS A 225 -13.89 -20.02 -6.21
C LYS A 225 -12.49 -20.48 -5.80
N ASN A 226 -11.50 -19.62 -5.92
CA ASN A 226 -10.11 -19.94 -5.59
C ASN A 226 -9.94 -20.25 -4.09
N ILE A 227 -10.62 -19.50 -3.21
CA ILE A 227 -10.62 -19.76 -1.76
C ILE A 227 -11.29 -21.12 -1.47
N ALA A 228 -12.40 -21.45 -2.13
CA ALA A 228 -13.13 -22.70 -1.90
C ALA A 228 -12.28 -23.94 -2.21
N VAL A 229 -11.43 -23.89 -3.25
CA VAL A 229 -10.58 -25.02 -3.66
C VAL A 229 -9.22 -25.05 -2.98
N ASN A 230 -8.89 -24.06 -2.13
CA ASN A 230 -7.63 -23.97 -1.41
C ASN A 230 -7.85 -23.90 0.12
N PRO A 231 -7.99 -25.03 0.83
CA PRO A 231 -8.32 -25.05 2.27
C PRO A 231 -7.32 -24.29 3.15
N GLU A 232 -6.01 -24.34 2.85
CA GLU A 232 -4.99 -23.62 3.61
C GLU A 232 -5.13 -22.11 3.46
N ALA A 233 -5.28 -21.63 2.21
CA ALA A 233 -5.52 -20.21 1.95
C ALA A 233 -6.82 -19.73 2.62
N ARG A 234 -7.89 -20.54 2.56
CA ARG A 234 -9.16 -20.24 3.22
C ARG A 234 -8.98 -20.06 4.72
N LYS A 235 -8.34 -21.01 5.43
CA LYS A 235 -8.06 -20.90 6.87
C LYS A 235 -7.29 -19.62 7.22
N ARG A 236 -6.32 -19.23 6.38
CA ARG A 236 -5.55 -17.99 6.58
C ARG A 236 -6.42 -16.74 6.40
N ILE A 237 -7.29 -16.73 5.39
CA ILE A 237 -8.18 -15.60 5.10
C ILE A 237 -9.25 -15.46 6.18
N GLU A 238 -9.83 -16.56 6.65
CA GLU A 238 -10.77 -16.58 7.76
C GLU A 238 -10.14 -16.01 9.04
N ALA A 239 -8.93 -16.42 9.40
CA ALA A 239 -8.21 -15.86 10.56
C ALA A 239 -7.93 -14.35 10.42
N MET A 240 -7.59 -13.88 9.22
CA MET A 240 -7.46 -12.42 8.97
C MET A 240 -8.81 -11.71 9.12
N GLN A 241 -9.90 -12.25 8.57
CA GLN A 241 -11.23 -11.67 8.68
C GLN A 241 -11.71 -11.58 10.13
N GLU A 242 -11.52 -12.62 10.92
CA GLU A 242 -11.88 -12.65 12.35
C GLU A 242 -11.11 -11.57 13.12
N THR A 243 -9.81 -11.45 12.88
CA THR A 243 -8.97 -10.45 13.54
C THR A 243 -9.36 -9.02 13.12
N PHE A 244 -9.61 -8.78 11.84
CA PHE A 244 -10.04 -7.48 11.35
C PHE A 244 -11.40 -7.09 11.93
N LYS A 245 -12.35 -8.03 12.02
CA LYS A 245 -13.65 -7.82 12.64
C LYS A 245 -13.55 -7.57 14.14
N LYS A 246 -12.69 -8.33 14.86
CA LYS A 246 -12.42 -8.11 16.29
C LYS A 246 -12.01 -6.66 16.60
N TYR A 247 -11.20 -6.07 15.73
CA TYR A 247 -10.65 -4.74 15.91
C TYR A 247 -11.27 -3.66 14.99
N GLU A 248 -12.41 -3.95 14.36
CA GLU A 248 -13.04 -3.10 13.34
C GLU A 248 -13.19 -1.64 13.78
N LYS A 249 -13.60 -1.40 15.02
CA LYS A 249 -13.77 -0.04 15.57
C LYS A 249 -12.45 0.73 15.78
N TYR A 250 -11.33 0.02 15.79
CA TYR A 250 -10.00 0.61 15.97
C TYR A 250 -9.20 0.69 14.67
N LEU A 251 -9.61 -0.03 13.63
CA LEU A 251 -8.91 -0.10 12.36
C LEU A 251 -9.56 0.79 11.30
N GLY A 252 -8.78 1.72 10.78
CA GLY A 252 -9.16 2.57 9.67
C GLY A 252 -8.16 2.50 8.53
N ALA A 253 -8.55 3.06 7.39
CA ALA A 253 -7.67 3.37 6.29
C ALA A 253 -7.48 4.89 6.24
N ILE A 254 -6.27 5.33 5.98
CA ILE A 254 -5.91 6.74 5.87
C ILE A 254 -5.18 7.00 4.55
N SER A 255 -5.54 8.07 3.90
CA SER A 255 -4.72 8.68 2.85
C SER A 255 -4.29 10.06 3.31
N ILE A 256 -3.02 10.37 3.13
CA ILE A 256 -2.44 11.66 3.44
C ILE A 256 -1.76 12.17 2.18
N VAL A 257 -2.06 13.40 1.79
CA VAL A 257 -1.32 14.14 0.78
C VAL A 257 -0.62 15.31 1.46
N MET A 258 0.64 15.48 1.14
CA MET A 258 1.52 16.47 1.74
C MET A 258 2.46 17.07 0.70
N GLU A 259 3.04 18.22 1.02
CA GLU A 259 4.00 18.94 0.20
C GLU A 259 5.35 19.05 0.89
N LYS A 260 6.43 18.90 0.13
CA LYS A 260 7.80 19.14 0.62
C LYS A 260 8.01 20.64 0.84
N LYS A 261 8.49 21.01 2.03
CA LYS A 261 8.85 22.39 2.43
C LYS A 261 10.00 22.98 1.63
#